data_9fe566cfe630ae865cee53945463b52e
#
_entry.id   9fe566cfe630ae865cee53945463b52e
#
_cell.length_a   1.000
_cell.length_b   1.000
_cell.length_c   1.000
_cell.angle_alpha   90.00
_cell.angle_beta   90.00
_cell.angle_gamma   90.00
#
_symmetry.space_group_name_H-M   'P 1'
#
loop_
_entity.id
_entity.type
_entity.pdbx_description
1 polymer ?
#
loop_
_entity_poly.entity_id
_entity_poly.type
_entity_poly.pdbx_seq_one_letter_code
_entity_poly.pdbx_strand_id
1 'polypeptide(L)'
;MKSLHKIILFALLPLMGACSGMLDIEPHSAVSPTVVGSDDIEALRIGMYNKVQEGPTYYSYIAFDLFGGELMTSTGRPIDLINSLSNALHTFVSSQWNGYYKALLQVNNVMSIAEGLAESPTRNRVLGECRYFRAYIYLC
;
A
#
# COMPACT_ATOMS: atom_id res chain seq x y z
N MET A 1 51.12 6.98 29.23
CA MET A 1 49.85 7.55 28.73
C MET A 1 49.52 7.15 27.28
N LYS A 2 50.48 7.18 26.35
CA LYS A 2 50.20 6.80 24.93
C LYS A 2 49.76 5.33 24.71
N SER A 3 50.17 4.40 25.58
CA SER A 3 49.79 2.97 25.47
C SER A 3 48.35 2.72 25.93
N LEU A 4 47.87 3.44 26.94
CA LEU A 4 46.51 3.30 27.49
C LEU A 4 45.45 3.71 26.46
N HIS A 5 45.70 4.79 25.69
CA HIS A 5 44.76 5.24 24.64
C HIS A 5 44.65 4.24 23.50
N LYS A 6 45.71 3.52 23.14
CA LYS A 6 45.69 2.48 22.13
C LYS A 6 44.87 1.27 22.58
N ILE A 7 44.94 0.90 23.86
CA ILE A 7 44.19 -0.22 24.42
C ILE A 7 42.68 0.14 24.48
N ILE A 8 42.33 1.36 24.86
CA ILE A 8 40.94 1.85 24.88
C ILE A 8 40.38 1.92 23.48
N LEU A 9 41.16 2.40 22.50
CA LEU A 9 40.71 2.47 21.09
C LEU A 9 40.46 1.09 20.51
N PHE A 10 41.27 0.09 20.83
CA PHE A 10 41.12 -1.30 20.36
C PHE A 10 39.95 -2.03 21.04
N ALA A 11 39.62 -1.67 22.28
CA ALA A 11 38.48 -2.23 23.00
C ALA A 11 37.12 -1.63 22.56
N LEU A 12 37.12 -0.43 21.94
CA LEU A 12 35.91 0.18 21.39
C LEU A 12 35.50 -0.32 19.98
N LEU A 13 36.43 -0.89 19.23
CA LEU A 13 36.19 -1.38 17.87
C LEU A 13 35.11 -2.46 17.76
N PRO A 14 35.02 -3.49 18.64
CA PRO A 14 33.99 -4.52 18.53
C PRO A 14 32.57 -4.05 18.91
N LEU A 15 32.43 -2.91 19.60
CA LEU A 15 31.12 -2.36 19.98
C LEU A 15 30.36 -1.74 18.82
N MET A 16 31.01 -1.40 17.71
CA MET A 16 30.36 -0.81 16.53
C MET A 16 29.74 -1.85 15.60
N GLY A 17 30.05 -3.13 15.76
CA GLY A 17 29.53 -4.21 14.90
C GLY A 17 28.29 -4.94 15.45
N ALA A 18 27.83 -4.61 16.65
CA ALA A 18 26.84 -5.44 17.37
C ALA A 18 25.36 -5.19 16.98
N CYS A 19 25.05 -4.20 16.14
CA CYS A 19 23.68 -3.79 15.91
C CYS A 19 23.09 -4.15 14.54
N SER A 20 23.83 -4.80 13.64
CA SER A 20 23.33 -5.04 12.27
C SER A 20 22.27 -6.14 12.14
N GLY A 21 22.22 -7.10 13.06
CA GLY A 21 21.24 -8.19 13.01
C GLY A 21 19.98 -8.01 13.86
N MET A 22 19.98 -7.01 14.77
CA MET A 22 18.88 -6.82 15.71
C MET A 22 17.71 -5.99 15.16
N LEU A 23 17.93 -5.34 14.01
CA LEU A 23 16.93 -4.50 13.31
C LEU A 23 16.20 -5.24 12.18
N ASP A 24 16.58 -6.47 11.91
CA ASP A 24 15.95 -7.30 10.87
C ASP A 24 14.76 -8.09 11.47
N ILE A 25 13.83 -7.35 12.05
CA ILE A 25 12.59 -7.91 12.59
C ILE A 25 11.58 -7.99 11.44
N GLU A 26 11.35 -9.18 10.91
CA GLU A 26 10.26 -9.39 9.97
C GLU A 26 8.92 -9.11 10.67
N PRO A 27 8.05 -8.29 10.07
CA PRO A 27 6.76 -7.97 10.67
C PRO A 27 5.88 -9.21 10.74
N HIS A 28 5.48 -9.61 11.92
CA HIS A 28 4.61 -10.78 12.15
C HIS A 28 3.19 -10.64 11.52
N SER A 29 2.82 -9.42 11.12
CA SER A 29 1.49 -9.11 10.55
C SER A 29 1.52 -8.77 9.06
N ALA A 30 2.68 -8.85 8.40
CA ALA A 30 2.82 -8.61 6.98
C ALA A 30 3.73 -9.68 6.36
N VAL A 31 3.40 -10.14 5.18
CA VAL A 31 4.24 -11.08 4.44
C VAL A 31 5.39 -10.30 3.83
N SER A 32 6.62 -10.65 4.20
CA SER A 32 7.82 -10.06 3.59
C SER A 32 7.89 -10.46 2.11
N PRO A 33 8.14 -9.53 1.18
CA PRO A 33 8.27 -9.84 -0.25
C PRO A 33 9.32 -10.93 -0.56
N THR A 34 10.30 -11.09 0.33
CA THR A 34 11.40 -12.07 0.18
C THR A 34 11.00 -13.51 0.48
N VAL A 35 9.85 -13.73 1.14
CA VAL A 35 9.37 -15.05 1.56
C VAL A 35 8.22 -15.55 0.69
N VAL A 36 7.68 -14.70 -0.18
CA VAL A 36 6.51 -15.01 -1.02
C VAL A 36 6.89 -15.98 -2.14
N GLY A 37 6.29 -17.16 -2.12
CA GLY A 37 6.41 -18.17 -3.16
C GLY A 37 5.32 -18.08 -4.24
N SER A 38 5.43 -18.97 -5.24
CA SER A 38 4.41 -19.10 -6.28
C SER A 38 3.02 -19.45 -5.76
N ASP A 39 2.94 -20.11 -4.61
CA ASP A 39 1.70 -20.57 -4.00
C ASP A 39 0.95 -19.44 -3.32
N ASP A 40 1.65 -18.36 -2.92
CA ASP A 40 1.08 -17.21 -2.23
C ASP A 40 0.52 -16.15 -3.18
N ILE A 41 0.84 -16.23 -4.47
CA ILE A 41 0.47 -15.19 -5.46
C ILE A 41 -1.04 -15.01 -5.57
N GLU A 42 -1.83 -16.06 -5.39
CA GLU A 42 -3.28 -15.99 -5.43
C GLU A 42 -3.84 -15.27 -4.19
N ALA A 43 -3.27 -15.49 -3.01
CA ALA A 43 -3.63 -14.77 -1.79
C ALA A 43 -3.31 -13.27 -1.92
N LEU A 44 -2.16 -12.93 -2.47
CA LEU A 44 -1.78 -11.54 -2.77
C LEU A 44 -2.73 -10.88 -3.78
N ARG A 45 -3.13 -11.62 -4.80
CA ARG A 45 -4.13 -11.19 -5.79
C ARG A 45 -5.45 -10.82 -5.11
N ILE A 46 -5.97 -11.69 -4.24
CA ILE A 46 -7.21 -11.43 -3.48
C ILE A 46 -7.05 -10.17 -2.61
N GLY A 47 -5.91 -10.04 -1.92
CA GLY A 47 -5.60 -8.84 -1.13
C GLY A 47 -5.56 -7.56 -1.94
N MET A 48 -5.06 -7.62 -3.18
CA MET A 48 -5.08 -6.50 -4.12
C MET A 48 -6.52 -6.10 -4.49
N TYR A 49 -7.38 -7.06 -4.83
CA TYR A 49 -8.79 -6.79 -5.12
C TYR A 49 -9.50 -6.14 -3.95
N ASN A 50 -9.29 -6.63 -2.73
CA ASN A 50 -9.86 -6.04 -1.53
C ASN A 50 -9.45 -4.58 -1.36
N LYS A 51 -8.18 -4.25 -1.59
CA LYS A 51 -7.71 -2.86 -1.48
C LYS A 51 -8.27 -1.94 -2.55
N VAL A 52 -8.44 -2.42 -3.76
CA VAL A 52 -9.09 -1.65 -4.84
C VAL A 52 -10.58 -1.43 -4.52
N GLN A 53 -11.26 -2.42 -3.97
CA GLN A 53 -12.67 -2.31 -3.60
C GLN A 53 -12.90 -1.39 -2.40
N GLU A 54 -12.08 -1.48 -1.35
CA GLU A 54 -12.23 -0.68 -0.13
C GLU A 54 -11.99 0.82 -0.35
N GLY A 55 -11.02 1.17 -1.17
CA GLY A 55 -10.58 2.56 -1.34
C GLY A 55 -11.24 3.25 -2.54
N PRO A 56 -10.75 3.01 -3.75
CA PRO A 56 -11.18 3.76 -4.92
C PRO A 56 -12.65 3.63 -5.23
N THR A 57 -13.16 2.40 -5.22
CA THR A 57 -14.51 2.11 -5.72
C THR A 57 -15.58 2.68 -4.82
N TYR A 58 -15.50 2.42 -3.51
CA TYR A 58 -16.54 2.85 -2.57
C TYR A 58 -16.73 4.36 -2.53
N TYR A 59 -15.64 5.10 -2.33
CA TYR A 59 -15.73 6.57 -2.21
C TYR A 59 -16.05 7.26 -3.53
N SER A 60 -15.58 6.74 -4.65
CA SER A 60 -15.88 7.31 -5.97
C SER A 60 -17.35 7.19 -6.32
N TYR A 61 -17.95 6.02 -6.17
CA TYR A 61 -19.38 5.84 -6.45
C TYR A 61 -20.25 6.79 -5.64
N ILE A 62 -20.04 6.82 -4.32
CA ILE A 62 -20.83 7.67 -3.44
C ILE A 62 -20.62 9.15 -3.78
N ALA A 63 -19.39 9.58 -4.04
CA ALA A 63 -19.11 10.98 -4.35
C ALA A 63 -19.79 11.42 -5.66
N PHE A 64 -19.65 10.63 -6.72
CA PHE A 64 -20.26 10.96 -8.01
C PHE A 64 -21.79 10.96 -7.98
N ASP A 65 -22.40 10.00 -7.28
CA ASP A 65 -23.85 9.93 -7.14
C ASP A 65 -24.40 11.08 -6.28
N LEU A 66 -23.66 11.52 -5.26
CA LEU A 66 -24.02 12.70 -4.46
C LEU A 66 -23.89 13.99 -5.26
N PHE A 67 -22.81 14.16 -6.04
CA PHE A 67 -22.64 15.32 -6.91
C PHE A 67 -23.64 15.34 -8.08
N GLY A 68 -23.99 14.16 -8.60
CA GLY A 68 -24.96 13.99 -9.67
C GLY A 68 -26.41 14.15 -9.23
N GLY A 69 -26.67 14.16 -7.93
CA GLY A 69 -28.04 14.23 -7.37
C GLY A 69 -28.80 12.89 -7.39
N GLU A 70 -28.11 11.79 -7.71
CA GLU A 70 -28.68 10.43 -7.69
C GLU A 70 -28.85 9.90 -6.26
N LEU A 71 -27.99 10.35 -5.34
CA LEU A 71 -28.09 10.05 -3.92
C LEU A 71 -28.38 11.32 -3.11
N MET A 72 -29.15 11.15 -2.04
CA MET A 72 -29.39 12.19 -1.05
C MET A 72 -29.01 11.69 0.35
N THR A 73 -28.52 12.61 1.17
CA THR A 73 -28.32 12.39 2.60
C THR A 73 -28.87 13.58 3.37
N SER A 74 -29.50 13.32 4.50
CA SER A 74 -30.04 14.37 5.35
C SER A 74 -29.10 14.78 6.48
N THR A 75 -28.06 14.01 6.73
CA THR A 75 -27.14 14.24 7.85
C THR A 75 -25.73 13.81 7.53
N GLY A 76 -24.78 14.37 8.27
CA GLY A 76 -23.40 13.98 8.23
C GLY A 76 -22.58 14.66 7.14
N ARG A 77 -21.31 14.27 7.03
CA ARG A 77 -20.32 14.87 6.12
C ARG A 77 -20.66 14.79 4.62
N PRO A 78 -21.38 13.79 4.12
CA PRO A 78 -21.76 13.77 2.72
C PRO A 78 -22.65 14.93 2.26
N ILE A 79 -23.37 15.60 3.18
CA ILE A 79 -24.20 16.74 2.83
C ILE A 79 -23.36 17.93 2.32
N ASP A 80 -22.12 18.06 2.76
CA ASP A 80 -21.19 19.09 2.30
C ASP A 80 -20.83 18.91 0.81
N LEU A 81 -20.82 17.67 0.33
CA LEU A 81 -20.62 17.36 -1.09
C LEU A 81 -21.81 17.84 -1.93
N ILE A 82 -23.02 17.58 -1.47
CA ILE A 82 -24.25 18.03 -2.14
C ILE A 82 -24.30 19.55 -2.22
N ASN A 83 -23.91 20.22 -1.15
CA ASN A 83 -23.94 21.68 -1.06
C ASN A 83 -22.69 22.35 -1.67
N SER A 84 -21.80 21.61 -2.30
CA SER A 84 -20.53 22.10 -2.88
C SER A 84 -19.62 22.81 -1.86
N LEU A 85 -19.68 22.42 -0.60
CA LEU A 85 -18.90 22.98 0.50
C LEU A 85 -17.59 22.16 0.76
N SER A 86 -17.29 21.20 -0.09
CA SER A 86 -16.10 20.38 0.04
C SER A 86 -14.82 21.15 -0.29
N ASN A 87 -13.76 20.82 0.44
CA ASN A 87 -12.41 21.30 0.19
C ASN A 87 -11.40 20.15 0.30
N ALA A 88 -10.13 20.42 0.01
CA ALA A 88 -9.08 19.40 0.04
C ALA A 88 -8.88 18.69 1.40
N LEU A 89 -9.29 19.32 2.50
CA LEU A 89 -9.23 18.78 3.85
C LEU A 89 -10.50 18.02 4.25
N HIS A 90 -11.52 18.05 3.39
CA HIS A 90 -12.76 17.33 3.65
C HIS A 90 -12.48 15.84 3.75
N THR A 91 -13.02 15.19 4.78
CA THR A 91 -12.72 13.77 5.06
C THR A 91 -13.04 12.84 3.89
N PHE A 92 -14.09 13.13 3.13
CA PHE A 92 -14.48 12.34 1.97
C PHE A 92 -13.42 12.43 0.87
N VAL A 93 -12.96 13.64 0.56
CA VAL A 93 -11.92 13.92 -0.42
C VAL A 93 -10.60 13.26 -0.01
N SER A 94 -10.17 13.47 1.24
CA SER A 94 -8.94 12.90 1.76
C SER A 94 -8.99 11.36 1.85
N SER A 95 -10.15 10.79 2.17
CA SER A 95 -10.33 9.33 2.21
C SER A 95 -10.27 8.72 0.81
N GLN A 96 -10.88 9.37 -0.18
CA GLN A 96 -10.81 8.94 -1.57
C GLN A 96 -9.37 8.97 -2.08
N TRP A 97 -8.67 10.09 -1.89
CA TRP A 97 -7.27 10.23 -2.26
C TRP A 97 -6.38 9.16 -1.62
N ASN A 98 -6.48 9.00 -0.30
CA ASN A 98 -5.75 7.96 0.42
C ASN A 98 -6.10 6.55 -0.04
N GLY A 99 -7.36 6.30 -0.38
CA GLY A 99 -7.83 5.02 -0.90
C GLY A 99 -7.15 4.66 -2.22
N TYR A 100 -7.09 5.59 -3.17
CA TYR A 100 -6.41 5.39 -4.45
C TYR A 100 -4.93 5.08 -4.29
N TYR A 101 -4.22 5.86 -3.48
CA TYR A 101 -2.77 5.65 -3.29
C TYR A 101 -2.44 4.37 -2.53
N LYS A 102 -3.26 3.97 -1.54
CA LYS A 102 -3.10 2.68 -0.85
C LYS A 102 -3.36 1.51 -1.79
N ALA A 103 -4.38 1.60 -2.62
CA ALA A 103 -4.66 0.58 -3.63
C ALA A 103 -3.53 0.49 -4.66
N LEU A 104 -3.03 1.63 -5.15
CA LEU A 104 -1.92 1.68 -6.11
C LEU A 104 -0.63 1.09 -5.52
N LEU A 105 -0.34 1.38 -4.25
CA LEU A 105 0.80 0.78 -3.54
C LEU A 105 0.68 -0.76 -3.52
N GLN A 106 -0.49 -1.27 -3.14
CA GLN A 106 -0.73 -2.71 -3.10
C GLN A 106 -0.61 -3.36 -4.49
N VAL A 107 -1.18 -2.73 -5.52
CA VAL A 107 -1.08 -3.21 -6.91
C VAL A 107 0.38 -3.26 -7.38
N ASN A 108 1.16 -2.23 -7.07
CA ASN A 108 2.58 -2.18 -7.44
C ASN A 108 3.40 -3.24 -6.69
N ASN A 109 3.10 -3.48 -5.41
CA ASN A 109 3.76 -4.53 -4.63
C ASN A 109 3.48 -5.92 -5.21
N VAL A 110 2.21 -6.23 -5.48
CA VAL A 110 1.83 -7.52 -6.10
C VAL A 110 2.47 -7.70 -7.47
N MET A 111 2.50 -6.63 -8.27
CA MET A 111 3.14 -6.64 -9.58
C MET A 111 4.64 -6.94 -9.48
N SER A 112 5.35 -6.25 -8.58
CA SER A 112 6.79 -6.46 -8.36
C SER A 112 7.12 -7.89 -7.92
N ILE A 113 6.31 -8.46 -7.01
CA ILE A 113 6.45 -9.85 -6.57
C ILE A 113 6.21 -10.80 -7.75
N ALA A 114 5.12 -10.61 -8.49
CA ALA A 114 4.77 -11.44 -9.63
C ALA A 114 5.86 -11.41 -10.73
N GLU A 115 6.49 -10.26 -10.97
CA GLU A 115 7.60 -10.13 -11.93
C GLU A 115 8.81 -10.97 -11.55
N GLY A 116 9.07 -11.16 -10.26
CA GLY A 116 10.16 -11.98 -9.73
C GLY A 116 9.90 -13.49 -9.77
N LEU A 117 8.66 -13.94 -9.98
CA LEU A 117 8.30 -15.36 -10.02
C LEU A 117 8.57 -15.99 -11.39
N ALA A 118 8.74 -17.33 -11.40
CA ALA A 118 8.83 -18.11 -12.64
C ALA A 118 7.57 -17.95 -13.50
N GLU A 119 7.73 -18.04 -14.80
CA GLU A 119 6.62 -17.90 -15.74
C GLU A 119 5.57 -19.01 -15.55
N SER A 120 4.30 -18.58 -15.39
CA SER A 120 3.16 -19.46 -15.24
C SER A 120 1.87 -18.76 -15.70
N PRO A 121 0.82 -19.51 -16.03
CA PRO A 121 -0.47 -18.94 -16.39
C PRO A 121 -1.04 -18.04 -15.28
N THR A 122 -0.89 -18.44 -14.02
CA THR A 122 -1.35 -17.67 -12.85
C THR A 122 -0.58 -16.35 -12.72
N ARG A 123 0.76 -16.40 -12.81
CA ARG A 123 1.60 -15.19 -12.81
C ARG A 123 1.18 -14.21 -13.92
N ASN A 124 1.02 -14.71 -15.14
CA ASN A 124 0.69 -13.87 -16.28
C ASN A 124 -0.70 -13.24 -16.15
N ARG A 125 -1.67 -13.96 -15.59
CA ARG A 125 -2.98 -13.42 -15.23
C ARG A 125 -2.85 -12.30 -14.19
N VAL A 126 -2.14 -12.53 -13.10
CA VAL A 126 -1.96 -11.53 -12.03
C VAL A 126 -1.28 -10.27 -12.56
N LEU A 127 -0.25 -10.40 -13.40
CA LEU A 127 0.39 -9.24 -14.04
C LEU A 127 -0.57 -8.47 -14.95
N GLY A 128 -1.44 -9.16 -15.68
CA GLY A 128 -2.49 -8.52 -16.48
C GLY A 128 -3.46 -7.71 -15.62
N GLU A 129 -3.93 -8.31 -14.52
CA GLU A 129 -4.83 -7.65 -13.56
C GLU A 129 -4.16 -6.45 -12.87
N CYS A 130 -2.89 -6.55 -12.48
CA CYS A 130 -2.13 -5.43 -11.93
C CYS A 130 -2.06 -4.25 -12.91
N ARG A 131 -1.77 -4.52 -14.19
CA ARG A 131 -1.73 -3.48 -15.23
C ARG A 131 -3.10 -2.84 -15.44
N TYR A 132 -4.15 -3.64 -15.43
CA TYR A 132 -5.53 -3.15 -15.50
C TYR A 132 -5.86 -2.22 -14.34
N PHE A 133 -5.61 -2.62 -13.10
CA PHE A 133 -5.89 -1.79 -11.93
C PHE A 133 -5.04 -0.52 -11.88
N ARG A 134 -3.80 -0.58 -12.32
CA ARG A 134 -2.99 0.65 -12.47
C ARG A 134 -3.64 1.62 -13.45
N ALA A 135 -4.03 1.13 -14.62
CA ALA A 135 -4.69 1.98 -15.62
C ALA A 135 -6.00 2.56 -15.07
N TYR A 136 -6.82 1.74 -14.41
CA TYR A 136 -8.06 2.17 -13.78
C TYR A 136 -7.83 3.27 -12.73
N ILE A 137 -6.88 3.07 -11.80
CA ILE A 137 -6.58 4.02 -10.73
C ILE A 137 -6.04 5.35 -11.28
N TYR A 138 -5.24 5.33 -12.36
CA TYR A 138 -4.72 6.55 -12.98
C TYR A 138 -5.75 7.31 -13.84
N LEU A 139 -6.86 6.66 -14.18
CA LEU A 139 -7.95 7.28 -14.96
C LEU A 139 -8.93 8.03 -14.06
N CYS A 140 -9.02 7.66 -12.77
CA CYS A 140 -9.89 8.29 -11.78
C CYS A 140 -9.23 9.50 -11.13
#